data_26f12bf01ceef431145033de09e2a1ad
#
_entry.id   26f12bf01ceef431145033de09e2a1ad
#
_cell.length_a   1.000
_cell.length_b   1.000
_cell.length_c   1.000
_cell.angle_alpha   90.00
_cell.angle_beta   90.00
_cell.angle_gamma   90.00
#
_symmetry.space_group_name_H-M   'P 1'
#
loop_
_entity.id
_entity.type
_entity.pdbx_description
1 polymer ?
#
loop_
_entity_poly.entity_id
_entity_poly.type
_entity_poly.pdbx_seq_one_letter_code
_entity_poly.pdbx_strand_id
1 'polypeptide(L)'
;MKTYIINNNCIYNERNNELRSISNSLVVKMTAMRARCLSFIIENSQMEVIERQLLTTALWGSRGNFVNDANLTQILYLIRRDLKSLGVNDFLITVPRKGIQVNSQIPVKSINKEVNKGWQILFKPSTKIVATVITAVAVAVACYFTTR
;
A
#
# COMPACT_ATOMS: atom_id res chain seq x y z
N MET A 1 -4.04 -5.66 2.83
CA MET A 1 -2.84 -4.84 3.04
C MET A 1 -2.67 -3.93 1.85
N LYS A 2 -2.51 -2.67 2.11
CA LYS A 2 -2.58 -1.60 1.11
C LYS A 2 -1.19 -1.04 0.80
N THR A 3 -1.05 -0.42 -0.34
CA THR A 3 0.13 0.36 -0.71
C THR A 3 -0.35 1.77 -1.05
N TYR A 4 0.36 2.77 -0.58
CA TYR A 4 0.01 4.16 -0.80
C TYR A 4 1.16 4.91 -1.48
N ILE A 5 0.82 5.86 -2.34
CA ILE A 5 1.77 6.88 -2.83
C ILE A 5 1.47 8.18 -2.10
N ILE A 6 2.48 8.72 -1.44
CA ILE A 6 2.41 9.99 -0.72
C ILE A 6 3.22 11.03 -1.50
N ASN A 7 2.61 12.16 -1.82
CA ASN A 7 3.21 13.28 -2.55
C ASN A 7 3.84 12.92 -3.91
N ASN A 8 3.36 11.87 -4.56
CA ASN A 8 3.95 11.32 -5.80
C ASN A 8 5.46 11.00 -5.72
N ASN A 9 6.06 11.00 -4.55
CA ASN A 9 7.49 10.83 -4.31
C ASN A 9 7.84 9.66 -3.38
N CYS A 10 6.93 9.25 -2.54
CA CYS A 10 7.15 8.20 -1.55
C CYS A 10 6.09 7.10 -1.65
N ILE A 11 6.53 5.86 -1.69
CA ILE A 11 5.66 4.68 -1.63
C ILE A 11 5.68 4.13 -0.20
N TYR A 12 4.51 4.03 0.41
CA TYR A 12 4.32 3.33 1.68
C TYR A 12 3.72 1.95 1.44
N ASN A 13 4.40 0.92 1.90
CA ASN A 13 3.97 -0.47 1.83
C ASN A 13 3.65 -1.01 3.23
N GLU A 14 2.36 -1.18 3.53
CA GLU A 14 1.91 -1.71 4.83
C GLU A 14 2.43 -3.12 5.11
N ARG A 15 2.54 -3.96 4.09
CA ARG A 15 2.95 -5.37 4.25
C ARG A 15 4.37 -5.49 4.79
N ASN A 16 5.25 -4.63 4.32
CA ASN A 16 6.66 -4.68 4.65
C ASN A 16 7.05 -3.67 5.73
N ASN A 17 6.10 -2.82 6.19
CA ASN A 17 6.34 -1.69 7.09
C ASN A 17 7.47 -0.79 6.58
N GLU A 18 7.45 -0.47 5.29
CA GLU A 18 8.52 0.31 4.68
C GLU A 18 8.01 1.51 3.88
N LEU A 19 8.82 2.56 3.91
CA LEU A 19 8.71 3.73 3.05
C LEU A 19 9.82 3.66 2.02
N ARG A 20 9.50 3.92 0.77
CA ARG A 20 10.48 3.92 -0.34
C ARG A 20 10.36 5.20 -1.15
N SER A 21 11.48 5.85 -1.39
CA SER A 21 11.52 6.96 -2.34
C SER A 21 11.43 6.46 -3.78
N ILE A 22 10.67 7.19 -4.61
CA ILE A 22 10.59 6.92 -6.04
C ILE A 22 11.83 7.46 -6.77
N SER A 23 12.40 8.57 -6.28
CA SER A 23 13.47 9.30 -6.98
C SER A 23 14.87 8.74 -6.75
N ASN A 24 15.19 8.26 -5.54
CA ASN A 24 16.57 7.91 -5.16
C ASN A 24 16.74 6.50 -4.59
N SER A 25 15.74 5.65 -4.71
CA SER A 25 15.74 4.26 -4.23
C SER A 25 15.99 4.10 -2.71
N LEU A 26 15.96 5.19 -1.94
CA LEU A 26 16.10 5.13 -0.48
C LEU A 26 14.91 4.39 0.12
N VAL A 27 15.20 3.45 1.02
CA VAL A 27 14.20 2.66 1.74
C VAL A 27 14.37 2.85 3.22
N VAL A 28 13.29 3.21 3.91
CA VAL A 28 13.24 3.35 5.35
C VAL A 28 12.30 2.29 5.92
N LYS A 29 12.83 1.39 6.73
CA LYS A 29 12.03 0.41 7.47
C LYS A 29 11.51 1.02 8.76
N MET A 30 10.23 0.81 9.01
CA MET A 30 9.56 1.28 10.22
C MET A 30 9.31 0.12 11.19
N THR A 31 9.19 0.44 12.48
CA THR A 31 8.65 -0.52 13.44
C THR A 31 7.15 -0.75 13.16
N ALA A 32 6.64 -1.90 13.55
CA ALA A 32 5.21 -2.22 13.38
C ALA A 32 4.30 -1.14 14.00
N MET A 33 4.68 -0.56 15.13
CA MET A 33 3.90 0.49 15.78
C MET A 33 3.88 1.79 14.97
N ARG A 34 5.01 2.20 14.39
CA ARG A 34 5.07 3.37 13.49
C ARG A 34 4.26 3.16 12.22
N ALA A 35 4.39 1.98 11.61
CA ALA A 35 3.64 1.62 10.42
C ALA A 35 2.12 1.63 10.70
N ARG A 36 1.69 1.01 11.81
CA ARG A 36 0.28 1.03 12.23
C ARG A 36 -0.24 2.45 12.46
N CYS A 37 0.58 3.32 13.08
CA CYS A 37 0.22 4.72 13.27
C CYS A 37 0.05 5.46 11.94
N LEU A 38 0.99 5.29 11.01
CA LEU A 38 0.93 5.91 9.68
C LEU A 38 -0.27 5.42 8.88
N SER A 39 -0.55 4.11 8.88
CA SER A 39 -1.74 3.54 8.22
C SER A 39 -3.03 4.16 8.75
N PHE A 40 -3.16 4.23 10.08
CA PHE A 40 -4.33 4.83 10.72
C PHE A 40 -4.51 6.30 10.34
N ILE A 41 -3.42 7.07 10.32
CA ILE A 41 -3.45 8.48 9.92
C ILE A 41 -3.88 8.63 8.46
N ILE A 42 -3.35 7.83 7.55
CA ILE A 42 -3.71 7.86 6.13
C ILE A 42 -5.19 7.50 5.93
N GLU A 43 -5.68 6.47 6.60
CA GLU A 43 -7.08 6.05 6.52
C GLU A 43 -8.05 7.10 7.05
N ASN A 44 -7.62 7.92 7.99
CA ASN A 44 -8.41 9.01 8.58
C ASN A 44 -7.99 10.40 8.06
N SER A 45 -7.27 10.48 6.96
CA SER A 45 -6.76 11.73 6.39
C SER A 45 -7.84 12.74 5.98
N GLN A 46 -9.08 12.30 5.83
CA GLN A 46 -10.23 13.16 5.51
C GLN A 46 -10.80 13.88 6.73
N MET A 47 -10.40 13.47 7.93
CA MET A 47 -10.79 14.16 9.16
C MET A 47 -10.06 15.51 9.25
N GLU A 48 -10.78 16.55 9.66
CA GLU A 48 -10.18 17.88 9.89
C GLU A 48 -9.05 17.80 10.93
N VAL A 49 -9.29 17.09 12.02
CA VAL A 49 -8.31 16.82 13.08
C VAL A 49 -8.47 15.38 13.56
N ILE A 50 -7.37 14.64 13.59
CA ILE A 50 -7.30 13.33 14.23
C ILE A 50 -6.90 13.53 15.68
N GLU A 51 -7.81 13.29 16.60
CA GLU A 51 -7.58 13.51 18.03
C GLU A 51 -6.50 12.57 18.59
N ARG A 52 -5.70 13.08 19.53
CA ARG A 52 -4.66 12.29 20.20
C ARG A 52 -5.23 11.04 20.88
N GLN A 53 -6.38 11.17 21.54
CA GLN A 53 -7.08 10.06 22.18
C GLN A 53 -7.44 8.96 21.17
N LEU A 54 -7.93 9.34 20.00
CA LEU A 54 -8.29 8.41 18.92
C LEU A 54 -7.05 7.64 18.43
N LEU A 55 -5.93 8.33 18.22
CA LEU A 55 -4.64 7.72 17.86
C LEU A 55 -4.16 6.74 18.94
N THR A 56 -4.18 7.18 20.20
CA THR A 56 -3.76 6.36 21.33
C THR A 56 -4.58 5.09 21.45
N THR A 57 -5.89 5.20 21.33
CA THR A 57 -6.80 4.05 21.35
C THR A 57 -6.59 3.11 20.16
N ALA A 58 -6.35 3.65 18.96
CA ALA A 58 -6.07 2.86 17.78
C ALA A 58 -4.77 2.05 17.89
N LEU A 59 -3.75 2.61 18.55
CA LEU A 59 -2.44 1.99 18.69
C LEU A 59 -2.36 0.99 19.84
N TRP A 60 -2.93 1.33 20.99
CA TRP A 60 -2.79 0.56 22.24
C TRP A 60 -4.10 -0.03 22.77
N GLY A 61 -5.23 0.26 22.13
CA GLY A 61 -6.54 -0.20 22.57
C GLY A 61 -6.90 0.27 23.98
N SER A 62 -7.43 -0.61 24.81
CA SER A 62 -7.78 -0.31 26.21
C SER A 62 -6.59 0.12 27.09
N ARG A 63 -5.36 -0.21 26.69
CA ARG A 63 -4.15 0.23 27.38
C ARG A 63 -3.78 1.68 27.08
N GLY A 64 -4.42 2.31 26.11
CA GLY A 64 -4.16 3.69 25.71
C GLY A 64 -4.26 4.71 26.86
N ASN A 65 -5.18 4.45 27.80
CA ASN A 65 -5.34 5.32 28.98
C ASN A 65 -4.14 5.35 29.93
N PHE A 66 -3.26 4.34 29.84
CA PHE A 66 -2.06 4.21 30.68
C PHE A 66 -0.79 4.56 29.90
N VAL A 67 -0.88 4.82 28.59
CA VAL A 67 0.26 5.18 27.78
C VAL A 67 0.61 6.64 27.97
N ASN A 68 1.88 6.91 28.26
CA ASN A 68 2.38 8.27 28.36
C ASN A 68 2.25 8.99 27.00
N ASP A 69 1.72 10.19 26.99
CA ASP A 69 1.63 11.07 25.83
C ASP A 69 2.96 11.28 25.09
N ALA A 70 4.07 11.18 25.80
CA ALA A 70 5.41 11.20 25.23
C ALA A 70 5.65 10.08 24.21
N ASN A 71 5.07 8.89 24.39
CA ASN A 71 5.22 7.77 23.47
C ASN A 71 4.57 8.07 22.11
N LEU A 72 3.36 8.61 22.09
CA LEU A 72 2.71 9.04 20.87
C LEU A 72 3.47 10.16 20.18
N THR A 73 3.93 11.14 20.94
CA THR A 73 4.75 12.26 20.44
C THR A 73 6.02 11.75 19.77
N GLN A 74 6.70 10.78 20.38
CA GLN A 74 7.90 10.15 19.82
C GLN A 74 7.60 9.41 18.50
N ILE A 75 6.50 8.65 18.42
CA ILE A 75 6.10 7.96 17.19
C ILE A 75 5.83 8.97 16.07
N LEU A 76 5.07 10.02 16.34
CA LEU A 76 4.77 11.06 15.36
C LEU A 76 6.03 11.80 14.90
N TYR A 77 6.96 12.08 15.80
CA TYR A 77 8.26 12.67 15.46
C TYR A 77 9.05 11.77 14.49
N LEU A 78 9.14 10.47 14.79
CA LEU A 78 9.86 9.52 13.96
C LEU A 78 9.22 9.36 12.57
N ILE A 79 7.89 9.35 12.48
CA ILE A 79 7.18 9.32 11.20
C ILE A 79 7.51 10.56 10.37
N ARG A 80 7.48 11.76 10.98
CA ARG A 80 7.85 13.01 10.29
C ARG A 80 9.28 12.97 9.78
N ARG A 81 10.21 12.52 10.61
CA ARG A 81 11.61 12.38 10.25
C ARG A 81 11.80 11.43 9.07
N ASP A 82 11.15 10.27 9.11
CA ASP A 82 11.24 9.24 8.08
C ASP A 82 10.66 9.76 6.75
N LEU A 83 9.51 10.42 6.78
CA LEU A 83 8.91 11.06 5.59
C LEU A 83 9.76 12.18 5.02
N LYS A 84 10.32 13.04 5.90
CA LYS A 84 11.20 14.14 5.49
C LYS A 84 12.47 13.63 4.79
N SER A 85 13.05 12.53 5.25
CA SER A 85 14.21 11.91 4.60
C SER A 85 13.93 11.42 3.18
N LEU A 86 12.65 11.20 2.86
CA LEU A 86 12.16 10.78 1.54
C LEU A 86 11.59 11.94 0.71
N GLY A 87 11.81 13.18 1.15
CA GLY A 87 11.36 14.38 0.45
C GLY A 87 9.89 14.76 0.66
N VAL A 88 9.22 14.17 1.65
CA VAL A 88 7.85 14.52 2.04
C VAL A 88 7.90 15.38 3.31
N ASN A 89 7.80 16.69 3.13
CA ASN A 89 7.78 17.65 4.22
C ASN A 89 6.34 18.00 4.61
N ASP A 90 6.15 18.34 5.88
CA ASP A 90 4.89 18.88 6.42
C ASP A 90 3.63 18.04 6.15
N PHE A 91 3.79 16.72 6.04
CA PHE A 91 2.68 15.80 5.88
C PHE A 91 1.74 15.80 7.10
N LEU A 92 2.32 15.86 8.30
CA LEU A 92 1.58 15.89 9.56
C LEU A 92 1.71 17.26 10.23
N ILE A 93 0.61 17.97 10.34
CA ILE A 93 0.51 19.27 11.02
C ILE A 93 0.03 19.02 12.45
N THR A 94 0.72 19.59 13.42
CA THR A 94 0.26 19.54 14.83
C THR A 94 -0.80 20.60 15.06
N VAL A 95 -1.94 20.18 15.58
CA VAL A 95 -3.00 21.08 16.07
C VAL A 95 -2.89 21.10 17.60
N PRO A 96 -2.42 22.23 18.20
CA PRO A 96 -2.18 22.30 19.64
C PRO A 96 -3.41 21.89 20.44
N ARG A 97 -3.20 21.10 21.49
CA ARG A 97 -4.23 20.58 22.42
C ARG A 97 -5.30 19.66 21.82
N LYS A 98 -5.40 19.54 20.49
CA LYS A 98 -6.42 18.73 19.80
C LYS A 98 -5.82 17.42 19.25
N GLY A 99 -4.81 17.52 18.41
CA GLY A 99 -4.26 16.34 17.76
C GLY A 99 -3.37 16.67 16.58
N ILE A 100 -3.54 15.94 15.52
CA ILE A 100 -2.83 16.13 14.26
C ILE A 100 -3.79 16.26 13.09
N GLN A 101 -3.34 16.94 12.06
CA GLN A 101 -4.04 17.09 10.79
C GLN A 101 -3.12 16.60 9.68
N VAL A 102 -3.68 15.91 8.70
CA VAL A 102 -2.95 15.59 7.47
C VAL A 102 -3.02 16.80 6.54
N ASN A 103 -1.88 17.18 5.99
CA ASN A 103 -1.81 18.30 5.07
C ASN A 103 -2.56 17.96 3.77
N SER A 104 -3.66 18.65 3.51
CA SER A 104 -4.51 18.45 2.32
C SER A 104 -3.82 18.75 0.99
N GLN A 105 -2.72 19.53 1.01
CA GLN A 105 -1.93 19.82 -0.18
C GLN A 105 -1.02 18.67 -0.61
N ILE A 106 -0.83 17.67 0.26
CA ILE A 106 -0.02 16.50 -0.02
C ILE A 106 -0.94 15.36 -0.45
N PRO A 107 -0.97 15.00 -1.74
CA PRO A 107 -1.85 13.95 -2.23
C PRO A 107 -1.43 12.58 -1.71
N VAL A 108 -2.40 11.79 -1.26
CA VAL A 108 -2.22 10.39 -0.90
C VAL A 108 -3.12 9.55 -1.81
N LYS A 109 -2.52 8.62 -2.53
CA LYS A 109 -3.23 7.70 -3.43
C LYS A 109 -3.05 6.27 -2.95
N SER A 110 -4.15 5.55 -2.78
CA SER A 110 -4.10 4.11 -2.52
C SER A 110 -3.87 3.36 -3.83
N ILE A 111 -2.84 2.54 -3.86
CA ILE A 111 -2.63 1.57 -4.93
C ILE A 111 -3.20 0.25 -4.43
N ASN A 112 -4.46 -0.02 -4.73
CA ASN A 112 -4.93 -1.38 -4.65
C ASN A 112 -4.21 -2.15 -5.77
N LYS A 113 -3.30 -3.03 -5.43
CA LYS A 113 -2.99 -4.15 -6.32
C LYS A 113 -4.23 -5.03 -6.35
N GLU A 114 -5.25 -4.62 -7.06
CA GLU A 114 -6.10 -5.57 -7.73
C GLU A 114 -5.15 -6.33 -8.65
N VAL A 115 -4.86 -7.56 -8.27
CA VAL A 115 -4.26 -8.52 -9.20
C VAL A 115 -5.16 -8.44 -10.42
N ASN A 116 -4.62 -7.85 -11.49
CA ASN A 116 -5.34 -7.71 -12.75
C ASN A 116 -5.80 -9.10 -13.19
N LYS A 117 -7.01 -9.49 -12.84
CA LYS A 117 -7.70 -10.63 -13.46
C LYS A 117 -7.82 -10.44 -14.99
N GLY A 118 -7.59 -9.23 -15.48
CA GLY A 118 -7.59 -8.91 -16.90
C GLY A 118 -6.50 -9.65 -17.70
N TRP A 119 -5.36 -9.94 -17.11
CA TRP A 119 -4.29 -10.67 -17.82
C TRP A 119 -4.53 -12.17 -17.90
N GLN A 120 -5.34 -12.76 -17.00
CA GLN A 120 -5.72 -14.16 -17.08
C GLN A 120 -6.77 -14.44 -18.18
N ILE A 121 -7.49 -13.42 -18.62
CA ILE A 121 -8.47 -13.56 -19.71
C ILE A 121 -7.77 -13.63 -21.08
N LEU A 122 -6.60 -12.98 -21.22
CA LEU A 122 -5.80 -12.99 -22.45
C LEU A 122 -5.05 -14.31 -22.69
N PHE A 123 -4.84 -15.13 -21.66
CA PHE A 123 -4.13 -16.41 -21.73
C PHE A 123 -5.00 -17.62 -21.41
N LYS A 124 -6.33 -17.52 -21.47
CA LYS A 124 -7.17 -18.72 -21.55
C LYS A 124 -7.11 -19.23 -22.99
N PRO A 125 -6.34 -20.29 -23.28
CA PRO A 125 -6.51 -20.95 -24.57
C PRO A 125 -7.94 -21.44 -24.60
N SER A 126 -8.71 -20.92 -25.53
CA SER A 126 -10.08 -21.38 -25.73
C SER A 126 -9.96 -22.90 -26.04
N THR A 127 -10.60 -23.70 -25.21
CA THR A 127 -10.61 -25.17 -25.39
C THR A 127 -11.05 -25.59 -26.80
N LYS A 128 -11.76 -24.73 -27.50
CA LYS A 128 -12.15 -24.90 -28.90
C LYS A 128 -10.96 -24.82 -29.86
N ILE A 129 -9.96 -23.98 -29.62
CA ILE A 129 -8.77 -23.87 -30.48
C ILE A 129 -7.85 -25.08 -30.30
N VAL A 130 -7.70 -25.59 -29.09
CA VAL A 130 -6.89 -26.78 -28.81
C VAL A 130 -7.52 -28.02 -29.46
N ALA A 131 -8.84 -28.15 -29.40
CA ALA A 131 -9.56 -29.28 -30.05
C ALA A 131 -9.41 -29.28 -31.58
N THR A 132 -9.46 -28.11 -32.24
CA THR A 132 -9.30 -28.01 -33.69
C THR A 132 -7.87 -28.32 -34.16
N VAL A 133 -6.85 -27.96 -33.39
CA VAL A 133 -5.45 -28.27 -33.72
C VAL A 133 -5.20 -29.80 -33.63
N ILE A 134 -5.71 -30.43 -32.57
CA ILE A 134 -5.56 -31.89 -32.39
C ILE A 134 -6.25 -32.69 -33.50
N THR A 135 -7.44 -32.28 -33.93
CA THR A 135 -8.15 -32.94 -35.01
C THR A 135 -7.47 -32.76 -36.36
N ALA A 136 -6.92 -31.60 -36.66
CA ALA A 136 -6.16 -31.34 -37.87
C ALA A 136 -4.88 -32.19 -37.98
N VAL A 137 -4.16 -32.36 -36.87
CA VAL A 137 -2.97 -33.22 -36.83
C VAL A 137 -3.32 -34.69 -37.00
N ALA A 138 -4.40 -35.17 -36.38
CA ALA A 138 -4.86 -36.55 -36.52
C ALA A 138 -5.27 -36.89 -37.94
N VAL A 139 -5.95 -35.99 -38.64
CA VAL A 139 -6.34 -36.17 -40.09
C VAL A 139 -5.11 -36.18 -41.00
N ALA A 140 -4.14 -35.31 -40.75
CA ALA A 140 -2.90 -35.26 -41.52
C ALA A 140 -2.08 -36.56 -41.40
N VAL A 141 -1.99 -37.12 -40.19
CA VAL A 141 -1.30 -38.39 -39.94
C VAL A 141 -2.03 -39.57 -40.60
N ALA A 142 -3.37 -39.60 -40.49
CA ALA A 142 -4.17 -40.64 -41.16
C ALA A 142 -4.03 -40.62 -42.70
N CYS A 143 -4.04 -39.43 -43.30
CA CYS A 143 -3.80 -39.28 -44.75
C CYS A 143 -2.39 -39.73 -45.15
N TYR A 144 -1.37 -39.46 -44.33
CA TYR A 144 0.00 -39.89 -44.60
C TYR A 144 0.14 -41.41 -44.61
N PHE A 145 -0.57 -42.12 -43.73
CA PHE A 145 -0.54 -43.59 -43.68
C PHE A 145 -1.37 -44.28 -44.79
N THR A 146 -2.38 -43.62 -45.33
CA THR A 146 -3.22 -44.21 -46.42
C THR A 146 -2.65 -44.00 -47.82
N THR A 147 -1.71 -43.05 -47.98
CA THR A 147 -1.04 -42.78 -49.27
C THR A 147 0.29 -43.51 -49.41
N ARG A 148 0.65 -44.36 -48.49
CA ARG A 148 1.81 -45.24 -48.54
C ARG A 148 1.34 -46.69 -48.61
#